data_e59fa6b709bf93b302e089ca3aecd1ed
#
_entry.id   e59fa6b709bf93b302e089ca3aecd1ed
#
_cell.length_a   1.000
_cell.length_b   1.000
_cell.length_c   1.000
_cell.angle_alpha   90.00
_cell.angle_beta   90.00
_cell.angle_gamma   90.00
#
_symmetry.space_group_name_H-M   'P 1'
#
loop_
_entity.id
_entity.type
_entity.pdbx_description
1 polymer ?
#
loop_
_entity_poly.entity_id
_entity_poly.type
_entity_poly.pdbx_seq_one_letter_code
_entity_poly.pdbx_strand_id
1 'polypeptide(L)'
;MAKFGKVTEETQELVDKISNETGLIQFIDIEAVSVPKSKKVIDIKRCPPLGEHVAGKSEVVCVIVYEKAFERLDPEQQELLMRDAFNMVYFDTEKDKIVIGCPQIVVSCSGRAKWGDALVNTAETAILAIQQIEEEIKKEKERAKEEKAAKHKNNKF
;
A
#
# COMPACT_ATOMS: atom_id res chain seq x y z
N MET A 1 13.46 -6.70 9.71
CA MET A 1 13.12 -5.28 9.54
C MET A 1 12.48 -5.07 8.17
N ALA A 2 11.30 -4.48 8.13
CA ALA A 2 10.74 -4.00 6.87
C ALA A 2 11.62 -2.85 6.35
N LYS A 3 12.20 -3.03 5.18
CA LYS A 3 12.97 -1.96 4.53
C LYS A 3 11.99 -1.10 3.73
N PHE A 4 11.79 0.11 4.18
CA PHE A 4 11.05 1.10 3.42
C PHE A 4 11.94 1.66 2.31
N GLY A 5 11.37 1.83 1.12
CA GLY A 5 12.02 2.41 -0.03
C GLY A 5 11.22 3.57 -0.63
N LYS A 6 11.75 4.16 -1.67
CA LYS A 6 11.00 5.14 -2.45
C LYS A 6 10.00 4.42 -3.34
N VAL A 7 8.83 5.01 -3.51
CA VAL A 7 7.87 4.58 -4.54
C VAL A 7 8.38 4.95 -5.93
N THR A 8 7.82 4.33 -6.97
CA THR A 8 8.09 4.71 -8.36
C THR A 8 7.62 6.13 -8.63
N GLU A 9 8.14 6.79 -9.67
CA GLU A 9 7.71 8.12 -10.07
C GLU A 9 6.23 8.15 -10.41
N GLU A 10 5.73 7.14 -11.11
CA GLU A 10 4.31 6.98 -11.46
C GLU A 10 3.42 6.91 -10.23
N THR A 11 3.82 6.15 -9.22
CA THR A 11 3.09 6.05 -7.94
C THR A 11 3.12 7.39 -7.20
N GLN A 12 4.27 8.07 -7.19
CA GLN A 12 4.40 9.38 -6.55
C GLN A 12 3.51 10.43 -7.22
N GLU A 13 3.48 10.46 -8.55
CA GLU A 13 2.60 11.35 -9.31
C GLU A 13 1.11 11.09 -9.00
N LEU A 14 0.73 9.82 -8.88
CA LEU A 14 -0.63 9.45 -8.52
C LEU A 14 -0.99 9.90 -7.09
N VAL A 15 -0.09 9.72 -6.14
CA VAL A 15 -0.26 10.21 -4.76
C VAL A 15 -0.40 11.72 -4.73
N ASP A 16 0.45 12.45 -5.44
CA ASP A 16 0.42 13.91 -5.51
C ASP A 16 -0.86 14.41 -6.17
N LYS A 17 -1.29 13.80 -7.26
CA LYS A 17 -2.54 14.12 -7.93
C LYS A 17 -3.74 14.00 -7.00
N ILE A 18 -3.88 12.86 -6.32
CA ILE A 18 -5.02 12.60 -5.45
C ILE A 18 -4.96 13.48 -4.19
N SER A 19 -3.78 13.69 -3.63
CA SER A 19 -3.58 14.59 -2.48
C SER A 19 -4.02 16.02 -2.78
N ASN A 20 -3.71 16.53 -3.97
CA ASN A 20 -4.12 17.84 -4.43
C ASN A 20 -5.63 17.92 -4.68
N GLU A 21 -6.21 16.91 -5.33
CA GLU A 21 -7.65 16.87 -5.62
C GLU A 21 -8.50 16.77 -4.36
N THR A 22 -8.04 16.03 -3.34
CA THR A 22 -8.77 15.89 -2.07
C THR A 22 -8.58 17.08 -1.13
N GLY A 23 -7.60 17.95 -1.40
CA GLY A 23 -7.26 19.09 -0.55
C GLY A 23 -6.58 18.73 0.77
N LEU A 24 -6.30 17.46 1.01
CA LEU A 24 -5.66 17.01 2.25
C LEU A 24 -4.27 17.61 2.45
N ILE A 25 -3.56 17.88 1.37
CA ILE A 25 -2.21 18.46 1.41
C ILE A 25 -2.16 19.84 2.09
N GLN A 26 -3.30 20.53 2.20
CA GLN A 26 -3.38 21.81 2.89
C GLN A 26 -3.31 21.66 4.42
N PHE A 27 -3.65 20.49 4.93
CA PHE A 27 -3.77 20.24 6.37
C PHE A 27 -2.70 19.30 6.91
N ILE A 28 -2.19 18.41 6.06
CA ILE A 28 -1.25 17.35 6.44
C ILE A 28 -0.14 17.21 5.39
N ASP A 29 0.96 16.65 5.83
CA ASP A 29 2.01 16.17 4.95
C ASP A 29 1.80 14.68 4.63
N ILE A 30 1.96 14.33 3.38
CA ILE A 30 1.78 12.98 2.88
C ILE A 30 3.11 12.48 2.34
N GLU A 31 3.59 11.39 2.92
CA GLU A 31 4.80 10.71 2.51
C GLU A 31 4.45 9.33 1.93
N ALA A 32 4.87 9.08 0.71
CA ALA A 32 4.69 7.78 0.07
C ALA A 32 5.97 6.94 0.20
N VAL A 33 5.81 5.71 0.65
CA VAL A 33 6.90 4.76 0.81
C VAL A 33 6.53 3.41 0.22
N SER A 34 7.51 2.69 -0.29
CA SER A 34 7.32 1.32 -0.78
C SER A 34 7.77 0.29 0.26
N VAL A 35 7.15 -0.87 0.24
CA VAL A 35 7.54 -2.01 1.05
C VAL A 35 7.74 -3.24 0.18
N PRO A 36 8.69 -4.12 0.52
CA PRO A 36 8.97 -5.32 -0.27
C PRO A 36 7.91 -6.41 -0.11
N LYS A 37 7.13 -6.37 0.96
CA LYS A 37 6.07 -7.33 1.25
C LYS A 37 5.03 -6.72 2.19
N SER A 38 3.77 -6.94 1.87
CA SER A 38 2.64 -6.54 2.71
C SER A 38 1.43 -7.43 2.45
N LYS A 39 0.51 -7.48 3.41
CA LYS A 39 -0.80 -8.11 3.24
C LYS A 39 -1.81 -7.21 2.53
N LYS A 40 -1.50 -5.94 2.40
CA LYS A 40 -2.32 -4.94 1.69
C LYS A 40 -1.49 -4.32 0.58
N VAL A 41 -2.12 -4.03 -0.54
CA VAL A 41 -1.46 -3.33 -1.65
C VAL A 41 -1.17 -1.89 -1.29
N ILE A 42 -2.13 -1.20 -0.67
CA ILE A 42 -1.97 0.15 -0.13
C ILE A 42 -2.44 0.15 1.31
N ASP A 43 -1.63 0.73 2.18
CA ASP A 43 -1.97 0.96 3.58
C ASP A 43 -1.68 2.41 3.93
N ILE A 44 -2.53 3.02 4.72
CA ILE A 44 -2.35 4.38 5.21
C ILE A 44 -2.19 4.34 6.71
N LYS A 45 -1.14 4.97 7.19
CA LYS A 45 -0.83 5.06 8.62
C LYS A 45 -0.39 6.48 8.98
N ARG A 46 -0.76 6.87 10.16
CA ARG A 46 -0.18 8.07 10.78
C ARG A 46 1.27 7.79 11.16
N CYS A 47 2.15 8.75 10.88
CA CYS A 47 3.53 8.62 11.34
C CYS A 47 3.61 8.63 12.86
N PRO A 48 4.51 7.83 13.46
CA PRO A 48 4.77 7.92 14.89
C PRO A 48 5.22 9.32 15.31
N PRO A 49 4.91 9.77 16.53
CA PRO A 49 5.29 11.10 17.02
C PRO A 49 6.79 11.44 16.88
N LEU A 50 7.65 10.43 17.00
CA LEU A 50 9.08 10.60 16.77
C LEU A 50 9.40 10.95 15.31
N GLY A 51 8.73 10.32 14.35
CA GLY A 51 8.88 10.63 12.93
C GLY A 51 8.37 12.04 12.61
N GLU A 52 7.28 12.47 13.19
CA GLU A 52 6.74 13.82 13.07
C GLU A 52 7.74 14.87 13.62
N HIS A 53 8.36 14.59 14.73
CA HIS A 53 9.38 15.46 15.33
C HIS A 53 10.62 15.59 14.43
N VAL A 54 11.13 14.48 13.91
CA VAL A 54 12.29 14.47 13.01
C VAL A 54 11.99 15.18 11.69
N ALA A 55 10.78 15.03 11.16
CA ALA A 55 10.34 15.71 9.95
C ALA A 55 10.05 17.22 10.18
N GLY A 56 9.97 17.66 11.43
CA GLY A 56 9.63 19.04 11.78
C GLY A 56 8.20 19.45 11.45
N LYS A 57 7.30 18.48 11.31
CA LYS A 57 5.91 18.66 10.89
C LYS A 57 4.96 18.09 11.94
N SER A 58 3.85 18.78 12.17
CA SER A 58 2.91 18.41 13.23
C SER A 58 2.05 17.20 12.92
N GLU A 59 1.76 16.94 11.63
CA GLU A 59 0.97 15.81 11.21
C GLU A 59 1.45 15.27 9.86
N VAL A 60 1.90 14.01 9.87
CA VAL A 60 2.39 13.29 8.69
C VAL A 60 1.64 11.98 8.56
N VAL A 61 1.12 11.74 7.38
CA VAL A 61 0.47 10.49 7.00
C VAL A 61 1.34 9.75 5.99
N CYS A 62 1.61 8.49 6.28
CA CYS A 62 2.38 7.62 5.40
C CYS A 62 1.44 6.78 4.53
N VAL A 63 1.63 6.87 3.23
CA VAL A 63 1.03 5.97 2.25
C VAL A 63 2.03 4.87 1.95
N ILE A 64 1.73 3.65 2.38
CA ILE A 64 2.61 2.50 2.24
C ILE A 64 2.12 1.67 1.06
N VAL A 65 2.95 1.54 0.03
CA VAL A 65 2.60 0.84 -1.22
C VAL A 65 3.42 -0.42 -1.38
N TYR A 66 2.74 -1.53 -1.61
CA TYR A 66 3.37 -2.77 -2.04
C TYR A 66 3.49 -2.75 -3.58
N GLU A 67 4.58 -2.17 -4.09
CA GLU A 67 4.76 -1.88 -5.51
C GLU A 67 4.62 -3.11 -6.41
N LYS A 68 5.19 -4.25 -6.03
CA LYS A 68 5.08 -5.49 -6.82
C LYS A 68 3.65 -5.93 -7.09
N ALA A 69 2.76 -5.76 -6.12
CA ALA A 69 1.35 -6.06 -6.27
C ALA A 69 0.62 -4.92 -6.99
N PHE A 70 0.97 -3.67 -6.67
CA PHE A 70 0.38 -2.49 -7.27
C PHE A 70 0.61 -2.39 -8.77
N GLU A 71 1.81 -2.72 -9.25
CA GLU A 71 2.17 -2.76 -10.67
C GLU A 71 1.36 -3.80 -11.48
N ARG A 72 0.78 -4.80 -10.81
CA ARG A 72 -0.06 -5.82 -11.45
C ARG A 72 -1.50 -5.37 -11.70
N LEU A 73 -1.88 -4.23 -11.17
CA LEU A 73 -3.20 -3.62 -11.38
C LEU A 73 -3.19 -2.73 -12.62
N ASP A 74 -4.35 -2.64 -13.28
CA ASP A 74 -4.55 -1.67 -14.36
C ASP A 74 -4.48 -0.23 -13.82
N PRO A 75 -4.11 0.77 -14.64
CA PRO A 75 -4.04 2.16 -14.21
C PRO A 75 -5.33 2.68 -13.57
N GLU A 76 -6.49 2.29 -14.08
CA GLU A 76 -7.78 2.65 -13.50
C GLU A 76 -8.00 2.02 -12.11
N GLN A 77 -7.59 0.76 -11.94
CA GLN A 77 -7.66 0.06 -10.66
C GLN A 77 -6.69 0.65 -9.64
N GLN A 78 -5.49 1.00 -10.08
CA GLN A 78 -4.49 1.68 -9.24
C GLN A 78 -5.02 3.01 -8.71
N GLU A 79 -5.60 3.83 -9.58
CA GLU A 79 -6.18 5.11 -9.21
C GLU A 79 -7.36 4.95 -8.25
N LEU A 80 -8.27 4.01 -8.52
CA LEU A 80 -9.44 3.76 -7.70
C LEU A 80 -9.05 3.29 -6.29
N LEU A 81 -8.09 2.38 -6.20
CA LEU A 81 -7.60 1.86 -4.93
C LEU A 81 -6.89 2.95 -4.11
N MET A 82 -6.11 3.81 -4.76
CA MET A 82 -5.46 4.94 -4.12
C MET A 82 -6.49 5.97 -3.62
N ARG A 83 -7.50 6.27 -4.40
CA ARG A 83 -8.60 7.16 -3.99
C ARG A 83 -9.36 6.63 -2.78
N ASP A 84 -9.64 5.34 -2.74
CA ASP A 84 -10.29 4.71 -1.58
C ASP A 84 -9.42 4.80 -0.33
N ALA A 85 -8.11 4.59 -0.45
CA ALA A 85 -7.18 4.74 0.65
C ALA A 85 -7.20 6.17 1.23
N PHE A 86 -7.15 7.19 0.38
CA PHE A 86 -7.27 8.59 0.81
C PHE A 86 -8.64 8.95 1.37
N ASN A 87 -9.70 8.27 0.91
CA ASN A 87 -11.05 8.48 1.41
C ASN A 87 -11.24 8.07 2.87
N MET A 88 -10.35 7.24 3.41
CA MET A 88 -10.34 6.86 4.83
C MET A 88 -9.68 7.91 5.73
N VAL A 89 -8.98 8.88 5.17
CA VAL A 89 -8.32 9.96 5.90
C VAL A 89 -9.25 11.15 6.00
N TYR A 90 -9.55 11.59 7.22
CA TYR A 90 -10.39 12.76 7.46
C TYR A 90 -9.91 13.57 8.66
N PHE A 91 -10.28 14.84 8.67
CA PHE A 91 -9.96 15.74 9.77
C PHE A 91 -11.13 15.78 10.76
N ASP A 92 -10.86 15.46 12.00
CA ASP A 92 -11.83 15.55 13.08
C ASP A 92 -11.74 16.96 13.70
N THR A 93 -12.75 17.78 13.40
CA THR A 93 -12.81 19.19 13.87
C THR A 93 -13.00 19.33 15.38
N GLU A 94 -13.62 18.34 16.01
CA GLU A 94 -13.82 18.35 17.47
C GLU A 94 -12.51 18.07 18.21
N LYS A 95 -11.70 17.17 17.70
CA LYS A 95 -10.41 16.76 18.28
C LYS A 95 -9.22 17.50 17.70
N ASP A 96 -9.44 18.32 16.67
CA ASP A 96 -8.40 19.06 15.93
C ASP A 96 -7.25 18.15 15.48
N LYS A 97 -7.57 17.01 14.93
CA LYS A 97 -6.59 16.03 14.47
C LYS A 97 -7.05 15.19 13.28
N ILE A 98 -6.08 14.60 12.59
CA ILE A 98 -6.32 13.64 11.52
C ILE A 98 -6.71 12.29 12.12
N VAL A 99 -7.73 11.70 11.55
CA VAL A 99 -8.21 10.35 11.86
C VAL A 99 -8.15 9.50 10.60
N ILE A 100 -7.68 8.27 10.75
CA ILE A 100 -7.68 7.27 9.69
C ILE A 100 -8.71 6.21 10.04
N GLY A 101 -9.75 6.09 9.20
CA GLY A 101 -10.78 5.09 9.33
C GLY A 101 -10.24 3.68 9.06
N CYS A 102 -10.90 2.68 9.64
CA CYS A 102 -10.64 1.28 9.31
C CYS A 102 -11.68 0.78 8.31
N PRO A 103 -11.29 0.03 7.28
CA PRO A 103 -12.26 -0.61 6.41
C PRO A 103 -13.06 -1.66 7.18
N GLN A 104 -14.37 -1.64 7.04
CA GLN A 104 -15.27 -2.62 7.64
C GLN A 104 -15.42 -3.88 6.78
N ILE A 105 -15.03 -3.77 5.54
CA ILE A 105 -14.93 -4.84 4.54
C ILE A 105 -13.57 -4.74 3.85
N VAL A 106 -13.38 -5.35 2.70
CA VAL A 106 -12.14 -5.23 1.90
C VAL A 106 -11.84 -3.78 1.51
N VAL A 107 -12.88 -2.95 1.44
CA VAL A 107 -12.81 -1.50 1.14
C VAL A 107 -13.57 -0.70 2.20
N SER A 108 -13.42 0.62 2.21
CA SER A 108 -14.19 1.48 3.11
C SER A 108 -15.68 1.49 2.75
N CYS A 109 -16.55 1.62 3.76
CA CYS A 109 -18.00 1.73 3.53
C CYS A 109 -18.35 2.96 2.68
N SER A 110 -17.72 4.09 2.92
CA SER A 110 -17.92 5.31 2.14
C SER A 110 -17.39 5.17 0.72
N GLY A 111 -16.29 4.47 0.52
CA GLY A 111 -15.76 4.15 -0.80
C GLY A 111 -16.71 3.27 -1.61
N ARG A 112 -17.27 2.25 -0.99
CA ARG A 112 -18.30 1.41 -1.62
C ARG A 112 -19.52 2.20 -2.01
N ALA A 113 -19.98 3.13 -1.18
CA ALA A 113 -21.13 3.99 -1.48
C ALA A 113 -20.85 4.93 -2.68
N LYS A 114 -19.60 5.41 -2.84
CA LYS A 114 -19.20 6.28 -3.94
C LYS A 114 -18.95 5.55 -5.26
N TRP A 115 -18.28 4.40 -5.21
CA TRP A 115 -17.73 3.73 -6.40
C TRP A 115 -18.34 2.35 -6.66
N GLY A 116 -19.14 1.83 -5.72
CA GLY A 116 -19.90 0.59 -5.90
C GLY A 116 -19.04 -0.65 -6.12
N ASP A 117 -19.52 -1.52 -6.97
CA ASP A 117 -18.91 -2.82 -7.22
C ASP A 117 -17.54 -2.73 -7.92
N ALA A 118 -17.27 -1.67 -8.67
CA ALA A 118 -15.97 -1.46 -9.32
C ALA A 118 -14.83 -1.39 -8.29
N LEU A 119 -15.04 -0.73 -7.17
CA LEU A 119 -14.06 -0.67 -6.08
C LEU A 119 -13.89 -2.04 -5.41
N VAL A 120 -14.97 -2.75 -5.14
CA VAL A 120 -14.92 -4.10 -4.53
C VAL A 120 -14.16 -5.06 -5.43
N ASN A 121 -14.46 -5.09 -6.72
CA ASN A 121 -13.76 -5.93 -7.69
C ASN A 121 -12.26 -5.57 -7.79
N THR A 122 -11.92 -4.29 -7.75
CA THR A 122 -10.53 -3.83 -7.74
C THR A 122 -9.79 -4.31 -6.49
N ALA A 123 -10.41 -4.21 -5.33
CA ALA A 123 -9.82 -4.67 -4.08
C ALA A 123 -9.63 -6.19 -4.05
N GLU A 124 -10.58 -6.96 -4.58
CA GLU A 124 -10.45 -8.41 -4.74
C GLU A 124 -9.30 -8.78 -5.69
N THR A 125 -9.17 -8.07 -6.81
CA THR A 125 -8.06 -8.24 -7.74
C THR A 125 -6.71 -7.96 -7.08
N ALA A 126 -6.64 -6.93 -6.24
CA ALA A 126 -5.44 -6.60 -5.46
C ALA A 126 -5.04 -7.72 -4.49
N ILE A 127 -6.01 -8.32 -3.80
CA ILE A 127 -5.79 -9.46 -2.90
C ILE A 127 -5.27 -10.67 -3.69
N LEU A 128 -5.88 -10.98 -4.82
CA LEU A 128 -5.43 -12.07 -5.69
C LEU A 128 -4.00 -11.86 -6.19
N ALA A 129 -3.63 -10.62 -6.54
CA ALA A 129 -2.26 -10.29 -6.94
C ALA A 129 -1.25 -10.58 -5.82
N ILE A 130 -1.56 -10.25 -4.58
CA ILE A 130 -0.71 -10.56 -3.42
C ILE A 130 -0.56 -12.07 -3.25
N GLN A 131 -1.65 -12.82 -3.33
CA GLN A 131 -1.65 -14.29 -3.21
C GLN A 131 -0.79 -14.93 -4.29
N GLN A 132 -0.91 -14.48 -5.54
CA GLN A 132 -0.09 -14.96 -6.65
C GLN A 132 1.41 -14.72 -6.42
N ILE A 133 1.77 -13.55 -5.93
CA ILE A 133 3.17 -13.23 -5.59
C ILE A 133 3.69 -14.14 -4.49
N GLU A 134 2.90 -14.40 -3.45
CA GLU A 134 3.29 -15.30 -2.36
C GLU A 134 3.51 -16.74 -2.85
N GLU A 135 2.65 -17.22 -3.75
CA GLU A 135 2.82 -18.55 -4.37
C GLU A 135 4.07 -18.63 -5.26
N GLU A 136 4.34 -17.60 -6.05
CA GLU A 136 5.54 -17.52 -6.89
C GLU A 136 6.82 -17.57 -6.03
N ILE A 137 6.87 -16.79 -4.95
CA ILE A 137 7.99 -16.78 -4.01
C ILE A 137 8.17 -18.16 -3.36
N LYS A 138 7.09 -18.83 -3.01
CA LYS A 138 7.14 -20.17 -2.43
C LYS A 138 7.72 -21.18 -3.42
N LYS A 139 7.26 -21.16 -4.66
CA LYS A 139 7.78 -22.04 -5.73
C LYS A 139 9.26 -21.79 -6.02
N GLU A 140 9.69 -20.53 -6.06
CA GLU A 140 11.11 -20.19 -6.22
C GLU A 140 11.99 -20.73 -5.09
N LYS A 141 11.52 -20.59 -3.84
CA LYS A 141 12.23 -21.15 -2.69
C LYS A 141 12.31 -22.67 -2.72
N GLU A 142 11.29 -23.36 -3.17
CA GLU A 142 11.29 -24.81 -3.33
C GLU A 142 12.29 -25.24 -4.41
N ARG A 143 12.27 -24.60 -5.58
CA ARG A 143 13.26 -24.86 -6.66
C ARG A 143 14.70 -24.63 -6.19
N ALA A 144 14.95 -23.52 -5.47
CA ALA A 144 16.28 -23.23 -4.94
C ALA A 144 16.75 -24.27 -3.91
N LYS A 145 15.84 -24.87 -3.13
CA LYS A 145 16.16 -25.99 -2.23
C LYS A 145 16.49 -27.26 -2.99
N GLU A 146 15.71 -27.58 -4.02
CA GLU A 146 15.94 -28.75 -4.85
C GLU A 146 17.28 -28.67 -5.60
N GLU A 147 17.62 -27.50 -6.16
CA GLU A 147 18.92 -27.28 -6.82
C GLU A 147 20.10 -27.42 -5.85
N LYS A 148 19.98 -26.93 -4.62
CA LYS A 148 21.02 -27.10 -3.59
C LYS A 148 21.14 -28.57 -3.18
N ALA A 149 20.05 -29.28 -3.05
CA ALA A 149 20.05 -30.72 -2.74
C ALA A 149 20.67 -31.55 -3.88
N ALA A 150 20.39 -31.19 -5.14
CA ALA A 150 20.99 -31.84 -6.31
C ALA A 150 22.52 -31.62 -6.39
N LYS A 151 22.97 -30.40 -6.11
CA LYS A 151 24.42 -30.06 -6.07
C LYS A 151 25.14 -30.81 -4.95
N HIS A 152 24.52 -31.00 -3.81
CA HIS A 152 25.10 -31.76 -2.69
C HIS A 152 25.22 -33.27 -3.00
N LYS A 153 24.31 -33.83 -3.81
CA LYS A 153 24.39 -35.22 -4.24
C LYS A 153 25.52 -35.45 -5.25
N ASN A 154 25.77 -34.49 -6.13
CA ASN A 154 26.83 -34.59 -7.16
C ASN A 154 28.24 -34.38 -6.60
N ASN A 155 28.39 -33.74 -5.44
CA ASN A 155 29.70 -33.53 -4.80
C ASN A 155 30.13 -34.68 -3.88
N LYS A 156 29.35 -35.75 -3.76
CA LYS A 156 29.68 -36.94 -2.96
C LYS A 156 30.26 -38.11 -3.77
N PHE A 157 30.52 -37.89 -5.01
CA PHE A 157 31.17 -38.88 -5.85
C PHE A 157 32.50 -38.39 -6.38
#